data_78c4d44e523a50c621e43ded3e460b5b
#
_entry.id   78c4d44e523a50c621e43ded3e460b5b
#
_cell.length_a   1.000
_cell.length_b   1.000
_cell.length_c   1.000
_cell.angle_alpha   90.00
_cell.angle_beta   90.00
_cell.angle_gamma   90.00
#
_symmetry.space_group_name_H-M   'P 1'
#
loop_
_entity.id
_entity.type
_entity.pdbx_description
1 polymer ?
#
loop_
_entity_poly.entity_id
_entity_poly.type
_entity_poly.pdbx_seq_one_letter_code
_entity_poly.pdbx_strand_id
1 'polypeptide(L)'
;MRTLKFIVEGQIIKQDSNCDFTNLVPGTEGYLRAEFSFSPEWNGCVKVASFWSAVGDEYPPQVLSDGVSCMIPNEATQRYAFKVGVIGKSNTVRLVTNKAIVKQTGGAT
;
A
#
# COMPACT_ATOMS: atom_id res chain seq x y z
N MET A 1 12.41 10.83 -3.07
CA MET A 1 11.21 9.98 -2.88
C MET A 1 11.59 8.73 -2.11
N ARG A 2 10.73 8.30 -1.22
CA ARG A 2 10.97 7.11 -0.40
C ARG A 2 9.99 6.01 -0.82
N THR A 3 10.50 4.79 -1.00
CA THR A 3 9.69 3.63 -1.39
C THR A 3 9.48 2.71 -0.20
N LEU A 4 8.22 2.38 0.08
CA LEU A 4 7.82 1.38 1.05
C LEU A 4 7.47 0.09 0.30
N LYS A 5 8.13 -1.00 0.65
CA LYS A 5 7.99 -2.27 -0.05
C LYS A 5 7.10 -3.24 0.71
N PHE A 6 6.21 -3.89 -0.01
CA PHE A 6 5.27 -4.87 0.50
C PHE A 6 5.40 -6.17 -0.29
N ILE A 7 5.13 -7.28 0.38
CA ILE A 7 5.07 -8.60 -0.24
C ILE A 7 3.62 -9.06 -0.22
N VAL A 8 3.13 -9.50 -1.37
CA VAL A 8 1.78 -10.04 -1.53
C VAL A 8 1.90 -11.49 -1.96
N GLU A 9 1.53 -12.40 -1.06
CA GLU A 9 1.51 -13.84 -1.31
C GLU A 9 0.08 -14.33 -1.22
N GLY A 10 -0.51 -14.72 -2.36
CA GLY A 10 -1.91 -15.08 -2.40
C GLY A 10 -2.78 -13.91 -1.92
N GLN A 11 -3.51 -14.11 -0.84
CA GLN A 11 -4.40 -13.11 -0.26
C GLN A 11 -3.80 -12.39 0.96
N ILE A 12 -2.50 -12.55 1.21
CA ILE A 12 -1.82 -11.94 2.36
C ILE A 12 -0.86 -10.87 1.88
N ILE A 13 -1.02 -9.67 2.41
CA ILE A 13 -0.07 -8.57 2.23
C ILE A 13 0.66 -8.31 3.55
N LYS A 14 1.96 -8.10 3.47
CA LYS A 14 2.80 -7.76 4.62
C LYS A 14 3.91 -6.79 4.22
N GLN A 15 4.47 -6.09 5.18
CA GLN A 15 5.67 -5.30 4.97
C GLN A 15 6.84 -6.22 4.59
N ASP A 16 7.64 -5.79 3.61
CA ASP A 16 8.88 -6.49 3.28
C ASP A 16 9.86 -6.29 4.43
N SER A 17 10.35 -7.39 5.03
CA SER A 17 11.28 -7.34 6.16
C SER A 17 12.64 -6.73 5.80
N ASN A 18 12.97 -6.64 4.51
CA ASN A 18 14.19 -6.01 4.02
C ASN A 18 14.02 -4.52 3.75
N CYS A 19 12.82 -3.99 3.93
CA CYS A 19 12.52 -2.56 3.75
C CYS A 19 12.44 -1.87 5.11
N ASP A 20 13.03 -0.69 5.21
CA ASP A 20 12.97 0.12 6.42
C ASP A 20 11.64 0.91 6.45
N PHE A 21 10.82 0.64 7.46
CA PHE A 21 9.57 1.33 7.74
C PHE A 21 9.68 2.27 8.94
N THR A 22 10.88 2.52 9.44
CA THR A 22 11.10 3.43 10.58
C THR A 22 11.16 4.88 10.11
N ASN A 23 10.95 5.80 11.05
CA ASN A 23 11.07 7.24 10.79
C ASN A 23 10.13 7.73 9.68
N LEU A 24 8.95 7.15 9.59
CA LEU A 24 7.87 7.69 8.79
C LEU A 24 7.16 8.75 9.62
N VAL A 25 7.02 9.96 9.07
CA VAL A 25 6.52 11.11 9.80
C VAL A 25 5.22 11.60 9.14
N PRO A 26 4.13 11.76 9.91
CA PRO A 26 2.86 12.23 9.35
C PRO A 26 2.98 13.68 8.85
N GLY A 27 2.18 14.02 7.85
CA GLY A 27 2.15 15.33 7.23
C GLY A 27 2.97 15.44 5.96
N THR A 28 3.71 14.41 5.58
CA THR A 28 4.49 14.37 4.33
C THR A 28 3.55 14.15 3.14
N GLU A 29 3.79 14.86 2.05
CA GLU A 29 2.97 14.78 0.84
C GLU A 29 3.84 14.60 -0.39
N GLY A 30 3.40 13.76 -1.35
CA GLY A 30 4.07 13.57 -2.62
C GLY A 30 5.45 12.92 -2.52
N TYR A 31 5.73 12.20 -1.43
CA TYR A 31 7.07 11.69 -1.12
C TYR A 31 7.12 10.17 -0.96
N LEU A 32 6.03 9.54 -0.54
CA LEU A 32 5.98 8.11 -0.29
C LEU A 32 5.38 7.37 -1.48
N ARG A 33 6.07 6.33 -1.90
CA ARG A 33 5.65 5.42 -2.97
C ARG A 33 5.54 4.02 -2.39
N ALA A 34 4.53 3.28 -2.79
CA ALA A 34 4.39 1.86 -2.44
C ALA A 34 4.83 0.99 -3.61
N GLU A 35 5.59 -0.05 -3.33
CA GLU A 35 6.00 -1.05 -4.31
C GLU A 35 5.64 -2.44 -3.77
N PHE A 36 5.04 -3.27 -4.63
CA PHE A 36 4.54 -4.57 -4.25
C PHE A 36 5.23 -5.68 -5.03
N SER A 37 5.63 -6.74 -4.34
CA SER A 37 6.07 -8.00 -4.97
C SER A 37 4.93 -9.00 -4.89
N PHE A 38 4.48 -9.50 -6.03
CA PHE A 38 3.32 -10.38 -6.12
C PHE A 38 3.72 -11.82 -6.40
N SER A 39 3.05 -12.75 -5.72
CA SER A 39 3.15 -14.17 -6.05
C SER A 39 2.48 -14.44 -7.41
N PRO A 40 2.80 -15.60 -8.06
CA PRO A 40 2.35 -15.88 -9.43
C PRO A 40 0.85 -15.83 -9.67
N GLU A 41 0.02 -16.04 -8.65
CA GLU A 41 -1.45 -15.99 -8.79
C GLU A 41 -1.93 -14.63 -9.30
N TRP A 42 -1.14 -13.59 -9.06
CA TRP A 42 -1.48 -12.22 -9.46
C TRP A 42 -1.11 -11.89 -10.91
N ASN A 43 -0.41 -12.80 -11.60
CA ASN A 43 -0.02 -12.58 -12.99
C ASN A 43 -1.25 -12.38 -13.88
N GLY A 44 -1.20 -11.37 -14.74
CA GLY A 44 -2.30 -11.05 -15.66
C GLY A 44 -3.45 -10.28 -15.03
N CYS A 45 -3.39 -9.97 -13.73
CA CYS A 45 -4.40 -9.14 -13.10
C CYS A 45 -4.10 -7.65 -13.28
N VAL A 46 -5.15 -6.86 -13.51
CA VAL A 46 -5.10 -5.42 -13.29
C VAL A 46 -5.19 -5.22 -11.77
N LYS A 47 -4.30 -4.40 -11.22
CA LYS A 47 -4.14 -4.27 -9.76
C LYS A 47 -4.41 -2.85 -9.30
N VAL A 48 -5.11 -2.74 -8.18
CA VAL A 48 -5.43 -1.46 -7.53
C VAL A 48 -5.03 -1.57 -6.07
N ALA A 49 -4.24 -0.61 -5.59
CA ALA A 49 -3.94 -0.50 -4.16
C ALA A 49 -5.01 0.34 -3.49
N SER A 50 -5.51 -0.14 -2.38
CA SER A 50 -6.48 0.57 -1.55
C SER A 50 -5.82 0.98 -0.24
N PHE A 51 -6.17 2.16 0.24
CA PHE A 51 -5.63 2.74 1.46
C PHE A 51 -6.77 3.17 2.37
N TRP A 52 -6.62 2.94 3.67
CA TRP A 52 -7.64 3.29 4.69
C TRP A 52 -6.99 3.97 5.88
N SER A 53 -7.78 4.77 6.58
CA SER A 53 -7.39 5.23 7.90
C SER A 53 -7.36 4.07 8.90
N ALA A 54 -6.76 4.29 10.06
CA ALA A 54 -6.71 3.29 11.13
C ALA A 54 -8.11 2.87 11.61
N VAL A 55 -9.11 3.75 11.45
CA VAL A 55 -10.50 3.49 11.87
C VAL A 55 -11.38 3.00 10.71
N GLY A 56 -10.84 2.87 9.51
CA GLY A 56 -11.53 2.24 8.38
C GLY A 56 -12.09 3.16 7.32
N ASP A 57 -11.83 4.46 7.38
CA ASP A 57 -12.21 5.37 6.30
C ASP A 57 -11.37 5.09 5.06
N GLU A 58 -12.01 4.89 3.93
CA GLU A 58 -11.31 4.59 2.68
C GLU A 58 -10.84 5.87 2.01
N TYR A 59 -9.59 5.85 1.54
CA TYR A 59 -8.99 6.92 0.76
C TYR A 59 -9.06 6.60 -0.73
N PRO A 60 -8.73 7.55 -1.63
CA PRO A 60 -8.75 7.29 -3.07
C PRO A 60 -7.86 6.11 -3.44
N PRO A 61 -8.39 5.09 -4.16
CA PRO A 61 -7.60 3.95 -4.59
C PRO A 61 -6.60 4.37 -5.68
N GLN A 62 -5.49 3.63 -5.76
CA GLN A 62 -4.41 3.90 -6.69
C GLN A 62 -4.21 2.72 -7.64
N VAL A 63 -4.36 2.96 -8.93
CA VAL A 63 -4.09 1.93 -9.94
C VAL A 63 -2.59 1.71 -10.04
N LEU A 64 -2.16 0.44 -10.06
CA LEU A 64 -0.76 0.08 -10.30
C LEU A 64 -0.53 0.06 -11.82
N SER A 65 -0.25 1.22 -12.42
CA SER A 65 -0.12 1.35 -13.87
C SER A 65 1.07 0.58 -14.42
N ASP A 66 2.13 0.43 -13.64
CA ASP A 66 3.30 -0.41 -13.99
C ASP A 66 3.14 -1.86 -13.49
N GLY A 67 2.01 -2.17 -12.87
CA GLY A 67 1.72 -3.50 -12.32
C GLY A 67 2.29 -3.75 -10.93
N VAL A 68 3.14 -2.87 -10.39
CA VAL A 68 3.86 -3.13 -9.13
C VAL A 68 3.92 -1.94 -8.19
N SER A 69 3.65 -0.73 -8.63
CA SER A 69 3.84 0.44 -7.77
C SER A 69 2.81 1.54 -7.97
N CYS A 70 2.66 2.37 -6.95
CA CYS A 70 1.84 3.58 -6.99
C CYS A 70 2.35 4.60 -5.96
N MET A 71 1.91 5.84 -6.10
CA MET A 71 2.08 6.82 -5.03
C MET A 71 1.11 6.51 -3.90
N ILE A 72 1.56 6.73 -2.65
CA ILE A 72 0.66 6.64 -1.50
C ILE A 72 -0.12 7.96 -1.44
N PRO A 73 -1.46 7.92 -1.39
CA PRO A 73 -2.25 9.15 -1.40
C PRO A 73 -1.94 10.01 -0.19
N ASN A 74 -1.94 11.32 -0.40
CA ASN A 74 -1.61 12.29 0.65
C ASN A 74 -2.53 12.16 1.87
N GLU A 75 -3.78 11.79 1.66
CA GLU A 75 -4.75 11.59 2.74
C GLU A 75 -4.27 10.51 3.73
N ALA A 76 -3.60 9.46 3.22
CA ALA A 76 -3.09 8.37 4.06
C ALA A 76 -1.90 8.81 4.91
N THR A 77 -1.07 9.71 4.41
CA THR A 77 0.17 10.12 5.07
C THR A 77 -0.02 11.24 6.09
N GLN A 78 -1.24 11.75 6.26
CA GLN A 78 -1.52 12.85 7.21
C GLN A 78 -1.68 12.38 8.66
N ARG A 79 -1.85 11.08 8.90
CA ARG A 79 -2.18 10.54 10.21
C ARG A 79 -1.12 9.56 10.70
N TYR A 80 -1.22 9.15 11.97
CA TYR A 80 -0.22 8.28 12.62
C TYR A 80 -0.24 6.84 12.13
N ALA A 81 -1.28 6.42 11.42
CA ALA A 81 -1.31 5.09 10.83
C ALA A 81 -2.24 5.06 9.62
N PHE A 82 -1.91 4.21 8.66
CA PHE A 82 -2.81 3.87 7.56
C PHE A 82 -2.70 2.38 7.27
N LYS A 83 -3.71 1.86 6.59
CA LYS A 83 -3.75 0.46 6.16
C LYS A 83 -3.70 0.40 4.65
N VAL A 84 -3.09 -0.66 4.13
CA VAL A 84 -2.97 -0.88 2.68
C VAL A 84 -3.37 -2.31 2.34
N GLY A 85 -4.06 -2.46 1.22
CA GLY A 85 -4.39 -3.74 0.62
C GLY A 85 -4.39 -3.63 -0.88
N VAL A 86 -4.48 -4.76 -1.58
CA VAL A 86 -4.50 -4.78 -3.04
C VAL A 86 -5.66 -5.63 -3.53
N ILE A 87 -6.30 -5.18 -4.60
CA ILE A 87 -7.32 -5.90 -5.33
C ILE A 87 -6.80 -6.12 -6.74
N GLY A 88 -6.87 -7.36 -7.21
CA GLY A 88 -6.51 -7.72 -8.57
C GLY A 88 -7.68 -8.35 -9.30
N LYS A 89 -7.79 -8.09 -10.58
CA LYS A 89 -8.85 -8.68 -11.40
C LYS A 89 -8.32 -9.07 -12.77
N SER A 90 -8.69 -10.29 -13.18
CA SER A 90 -8.51 -10.78 -14.55
C SER A 90 -9.87 -11.22 -15.09
N ASN A 91 -9.88 -11.84 -16.28
CA ASN A 91 -11.13 -12.36 -16.86
C ASN A 91 -11.76 -13.48 -16.03
N THR A 92 -10.97 -14.19 -15.23
CA THR A 92 -11.42 -15.40 -14.51
C THR A 92 -11.32 -15.29 -13.01
N VAL A 93 -10.54 -14.33 -12.48
CA VAL A 93 -10.22 -14.27 -11.05
C VAL A 93 -10.32 -12.84 -10.53
N ARG A 94 -10.82 -12.71 -9.32
CA ARG A 94 -10.74 -11.49 -8.51
C ARG A 94 -10.06 -11.84 -7.19
N LEU A 95 -8.91 -11.23 -6.93
CA LEU A 95 -8.13 -11.46 -5.71
C LEU A 95 -8.17 -10.22 -4.82
N VAL A 96 -8.34 -10.45 -3.52
CA VAL A 96 -8.35 -9.39 -2.51
C VAL A 96 -7.44 -9.82 -1.37
N THR A 97 -6.57 -8.91 -0.91
CA THR A 97 -5.71 -9.18 0.25
C THR A 97 -6.37 -8.75 1.55
N ASN A 98 -5.82 -9.23 2.67
CA ASN A 98 -6.01 -8.58 3.96
C ASN A 98 -5.37 -7.18 3.93
N LYS A 99 -5.32 -6.49 5.07
CA LYS A 99 -4.76 -5.14 5.18
C LYS A 99 -3.48 -5.17 6.02
N ALA A 100 -2.41 -4.57 5.49
CA ALA A 100 -1.19 -4.32 6.25
C ALA A 100 -1.28 -2.93 6.90
N ILE A 101 -0.73 -2.80 8.10
CA ILE A 101 -0.72 -1.52 8.83
C ILE A 101 0.66 -0.88 8.69
N VAL A 102 0.67 0.41 8.39
CA VAL A 102 1.88 1.24 8.38
C VAL A 102 1.72 2.33 9.42
N LYS A 103 2.68 2.41 10.33
CA LYS A 103 2.67 3.39 11.43
C LYS A 103 3.64 4.53 11.13
N GLN A 104 3.21 5.74 11.45
CA GLN A 104 4.03 6.94 11.37
C GLN A 104 4.14 7.55 12.76
N THR A 105 5.29 8.11 13.11
CA THR A 105 5.55 8.60 14.46
C THR A 105 6.25 9.95 14.43
N GLY A 106 5.93 10.77 15.42
CA GLY A 106 6.49 12.10 15.54
C GLY A 106 5.89 13.06 14.51
N GLY A 107 6.49 14.20 14.35
CA GLY A 107 6.07 15.21 13.40
C GLY A 107 6.40 16.60 13.91
N ALA A 108 6.75 17.51 13.00
CA ALA A 108 7.09 18.88 13.33
C ALA A 108 5.85 19.77 13.49
N THR A 109 4.70 19.27 13.07
CA THR A 109 3.44 20.01 13.15
C THR A 109 2.37 19.26 13.90
#